data_3469013920c3ab84215fb8b101df89a3
#
_entry.id   3469013920c3ab84215fb8b101df89a3
#
_cell.length_a   1.000
_cell.length_b   1.000
_cell.length_c   1.000
_cell.angle_alpha   90.00
_cell.angle_beta   90.00
_cell.angle_gamma   90.00
#
_symmetry.space_group_name_H-M   'P 1'
#
loop_
_entity.id
_entity.type
_entity.pdbx_description
1 polymer ?
#
loop_
_entity_poly.entity_id
_entity_poly.type
_entity_poly.pdbx_seq_one_letter_code
_entity_poly.pdbx_strand_id
1 'polypeptide(L)'
;AARPYVTRLSSSGYIDEMANGQLCVVMGYSGDINIARQRAIDGKTGQKIEAQIPSTGGLLFFDVMVIPADAPHADNAHKFINYILRPEVHASLTNKVFYANPNAAALKFVKKDVAENTTIFLSDADKKLMHAPDSLPQPIKRVQTRVFTSFKAGR
;
A
#
# COMPACT_ATOMS: atom_id res chain seq x y z
N ALA A 1 -23.36 5.85 10.12
CA ALA A 1 -23.28 4.74 11.09
C ALA A 1 -21.86 4.50 11.58
N ALA A 2 -20.81 4.47 10.72
CA ALA A 2 -19.46 4.14 11.16
C ALA A 2 -18.67 5.32 11.78
N ARG A 3 -19.04 6.58 11.47
CA ARG A 3 -18.27 7.78 11.85
C ARG A 3 -17.94 7.90 13.34
N PRO A 4 -18.85 7.58 14.30
CA PRO A 4 -18.57 7.67 15.73
C PRO A 4 -17.43 6.76 16.18
N TYR A 5 -17.14 5.69 15.45
CA TYR A 5 -16.08 4.71 15.77
C TYR A 5 -14.75 5.01 15.07
N VAL A 6 -14.71 6.03 14.22
CA VAL A 6 -13.50 6.43 13.50
C VAL A 6 -12.78 7.52 14.27
N THR A 7 -11.66 7.17 14.88
CA THR A 7 -10.86 8.11 15.66
C THR A 7 -10.16 9.13 14.77
N ARG A 8 -9.67 8.68 13.59
CA ARG A 8 -8.87 9.54 12.70
C ARG A 8 -9.08 9.19 11.23
N LEU A 9 -9.01 10.21 10.40
CA LEU A 9 -8.95 10.11 8.93
C LEU A 9 -7.69 10.83 8.47
N SER A 10 -6.65 10.06 8.16
CA SER A 10 -5.34 10.57 7.72
C SER A 10 -4.64 9.51 6.89
N SER A 11 -3.86 9.95 5.92
CA SER A 11 -2.97 9.09 5.12
C SER A 11 -1.51 9.16 5.58
N SER A 12 -1.23 9.79 6.72
CA SER A 12 0.14 9.95 7.23
C SER A 12 0.21 9.71 8.74
N GLY A 13 1.39 9.25 9.21
CA GLY A 13 1.69 9.06 10.63
C GLY A 13 1.17 7.76 11.24
N TYR A 14 0.20 7.10 10.64
CA TYR A 14 -0.42 5.90 11.22
C TYR A 14 0.52 4.69 11.34
N ILE A 15 1.60 4.62 10.56
CA ILE A 15 2.60 3.56 10.64
C ILE A 15 3.25 3.56 12.02
N ASP A 16 3.75 4.73 12.47
CA ASP A 16 4.39 4.87 13.76
C ASP A 16 3.39 4.78 14.92
N GLU A 17 2.20 5.34 14.74
CA GLU A 17 1.12 5.25 15.72
C GLU A 17 0.68 3.80 15.98
N MET A 18 0.60 2.96 14.94
CA MET A 18 0.37 1.52 15.08
C MET A 18 1.55 0.84 15.76
N ALA A 19 2.77 1.09 15.32
CA ALA A 19 3.97 0.48 15.89
C ALA A 19 4.12 0.77 17.38
N ASN A 20 3.63 1.93 17.84
CA ASN A 20 3.64 2.35 19.23
C ASN A 20 2.35 2.01 20.02
N GLY A 21 1.38 1.32 19.41
CA GLY A 21 0.15 0.89 20.06
C GLY A 21 -0.89 1.98 20.28
N GLN A 22 -0.79 3.10 19.59
CA GLN A 22 -1.75 4.21 19.67
C GLN A 22 -3.02 3.96 18.84
N LEU A 23 -2.97 3.03 17.89
CA LEU A 23 -4.09 2.64 17.04
C LEU A 23 -4.29 1.13 17.10
N CYS A 24 -5.53 0.71 17.32
CA CYS A 24 -5.88 -0.72 17.42
C CYS A 24 -6.24 -1.32 16.05
N VAL A 25 -6.92 -0.56 15.19
CA VAL A 25 -7.36 -0.99 13.86
C VAL A 25 -7.12 0.13 12.88
N VAL A 26 -6.50 -0.19 11.76
CA VAL A 26 -6.22 0.76 10.68
C VAL A 26 -6.60 0.14 9.35
N MET A 27 -7.30 0.91 8.52
CA MET A 27 -7.43 0.63 7.10
C MET A 27 -6.34 1.40 6.36
N GLY A 28 -5.37 0.70 5.81
CA GLY A 28 -4.19 1.30 5.19
C GLY A 28 -3.66 0.45 4.03
N TYR A 29 -2.51 0.85 3.53
CA TYR A 29 -1.82 0.13 2.47
C TYR A 29 -1.09 -1.10 3.04
N SER A 30 -1.05 -2.20 2.27
CA SER A 30 -0.48 -3.47 2.73
C SER A 30 0.99 -3.36 3.15
N GLY A 31 1.81 -2.63 2.40
CA GLY A 31 3.20 -2.39 2.74
C GLY A 31 3.36 -1.59 4.03
N ASP A 32 2.56 -0.56 4.22
CA ASP A 32 2.60 0.29 5.41
C ASP A 32 2.28 -0.50 6.69
N ILE A 33 1.31 -1.40 6.64
CA ILE A 33 0.98 -2.26 7.79
C ILE A 33 2.14 -3.21 8.10
N ASN A 34 2.78 -3.78 7.07
CA ASN A 34 3.96 -4.61 7.27
C ASN A 34 5.18 -3.80 7.76
N ILE A 35 5.34 -2.54 7.33
CA ILE A 35 6.36 -1.62 7.88
C ILE A 35 6.07 -1.35 9.37
N ALA A 36 4.82 -1.09 9.75
CA ALA A 36 4.44 -0.87 11.15
C ALA A 36 4.77 -2.08 12.01
N ARG A 37 4.46 -3.29 11.50
CA ARG A 37 4.84 -4.56 12.18
C ARG A 37 6.34 -4.67 12.36
N GLN A 38 7.12 -4.40 11.32
CA GLN A 38 8.59 -4.47 11.42
C GLN A 38 9.14 -3.44 12.41
N ARG A 39 8.62 -2.20 12.39
CA ARG A 39 9.00 -1.16 13.37
C ARG A 39 8.67 -1.56 14.81
N ALA A 40 7.53 -2.20 15.04
CA ALA A 40 7.17 -2.69 16.38
C ALA A 40 8.15 -3.75 16.88
N ILE A 41 8.58 -4.66 15.99
CA ILE A 41 9.57 -5.69 16.30
C ILE A 41 10.94 -5.06 16.61
N ASP A 42 11.43 -4.20 15.71
CA ASP A 42 12.75 -3.56 15.83
C ASP A 42 12.81 -2.65 17.06
N GLY A 43 11.74 -1.91 17.31
CA GLY A 43 11.60 -1.02 18.48
C GLY A 43 11.26 -1.73 19.79
N LYS A 44 11.01 -3.05 19.76
CA LYS A 44 10.61 -3.86 20.93
C LYS A 44 9.44 -3.25 21.70
N THR A 45 8.46 -2.69 20.98
CA THR A 45 7.31 -1.99 21.59
C THR A 45 6.31 -2.95 22.26
N GLY A 46 6.43 -4.24 22.01
CA GLY A 46 5.49 -5.27 22.50
C GLY A 46 4.20 -5.38 21.68
N GLN A 47 4.01 -4.54 20.67
CA GLN A 47 2.83 -4.57 19.81
C GLN A 47 2.87 -5.75 18.84
N LYS A 48 1.77 -6.50 18.76
CA LYS A 48 1.56 -7.57 17.79
C LYS A 48 0.66 -7.04 16.68
N ILE A 49 1.25 -6.73 15.53
CA ILE A 49 0.53 -6.16 14.38
C ILE A 49 0.37 -7.25 13.33
N GLU A 50 -0.86 -7.43 12.87
CA GLU A 50 -1.21 -8.33 11.78
C GLU A 50 -1.86 -7.55 10.63
N ALA A 51 -1.44 -7.85 9.41
CA ALA A 51 -2.10 -7.38 8.20
C ALA A 51 -3.14 -8.41 7.76
N GLN A 52 -4.31 -7.97 7.38
CA GLN A 52 -5.37 -8.84 6.87
C GLN A 52 -6.01 -8.22 5.63
N ILE A 53 -6.33 -9.07 4.67
CA ILE A 53 -7.16 -8.70 3.54
C ILE A 53 -8.61 -8.99 3.93
N PRO A 54 -9.53 -8.01 3.84
CA PRO A 54 -10.93 -8.24 4.15
C PRO A 54 -11.52 -9.36 3.28
N SER A 55 -12.34 -10.22 3.85
CA SER A 55 -13.04 -11.29 3.10
C SER A 55 -13.95 -10.75 2.01
N THR A 56 -14.35 -9.50 2.10
CA THR A 56 -15.13 -8.76 1.09
C THR A 56 -14.27 -8.21 -0.04
N GLY A 57 -12.95 -8.41 0.01
CA GLY A 57 -11.99 -7.89 -0.95
C GLY A 57 -11.46 -6.50 -0.63
N GLY A 58 -10.67 -5.96 -1.53
CA GLY A 58 -10.03 -4.67 -1.38
C GLY A 58 -9.70 -4.02 -2.73
N LEU A 59 -9.08 -2.85 -2.66
CA LEU A 59 -8.59 -2.16 -3.85
C LEU A 59 -7.17 -2.63 -4.19
N LEU A 60 -6.94 -2.88 -5.48
CA LEU A 60 -5.62 -3.15 -6.04
C LEU A 60 -5.26 -2.06 -7.02
N PHE A 61 -4.13 -1.42 -6.83
CA PHE A 61 -3.62 -0.42 -7.76
C PHE A 61 -2.10 -0.52 -7.85
N PHE A 62 -1.55 0.13 -8.86
CA PHE A 62 -0.13 0.11 -9.16
C PHE A 62 0.39 1.53 -9.18
N ASP A 63 1.50 1.76 -8.50
CA ASP A 63 2.30 2.95 -8.69
C ASP A 63 3.12 2.80 -9.96
N VAL A 64 3.13 3.86 -10.78
CA VAL A 64 3.82 3.87 -12.07
C VAL A 64 4.76 5.06 -12.16
N MET A 65 5.88 4.88 -12.83
CA MET A 65 6.77 5.97 -13.23
C MET A 65 6.47 6.37 -14.65
N VAL A 66 6.27 7.66 -14.87
CA VAL A 66 6.04 8.24 -16.21
C VAL A 66 7.04 9.35 -16.48
N ILE A 67 7.37 9.54 -17.74
CA ILE A 67 8.24 10.63 -18.21
C ILE A 67 7.36 11.57 -19.05
N PRO A 68 7.16 12.84 -18.63
CA PRO A 68 6.46 13.83 -19.44
C PRO A 68 7.10 13.98 -20.83
N ALA A 69 6.30 14.24 -21.85
CA ALA A 69 6.79 14.34 -23.23
C ALA A 69 7.80 15.48 -23.43
N ASP A 70 7.70 16.53 -22.63
CA ASP A 70 8.55 17.72 -22.61
C ASP A 70 9.63 17.69 -21.52
N ALA A 71 9.90 16.52 -20.94
CA ALA A 71 10.91 16.40 -19.89
C ALA A 71 12.31 16.76 -20.40
N PRO A 72 13.03 17.72 -19.77
CA PRO A 72 14.32 18.21 -20.27
C PRO A 72 15.44 17.17 -20.14
N HIS A 73 15.28 16.14 -19.30
CA HIS A 73 16.26 15.09 -19.03
C HIS A 73 15.66 13.69 -19.15
N ALA A 74 14.87 13.43 -20.19
CA ALA A 74 14.19 12.15 -20.44
C ALA A 74 15.17 10.96 -20.44
N ASP A 75 16.38 11.12 -21.02
CA ASP A 75 17.41 10.07 -21.05
C ASP A 75 17.87 9.66 -19.65
N ASN A 76 18.00 10.61 -18.73
CA ASN A 76 18.37 10.31 -17.35
C ASN A 76 17.22 9.63 -16.62
N ALA A 77 15.98 10.01 -16.88
CA ALA A 77 14.80 9.33 -16.35
C ALA A 77 14.73 7.87 -16.84
N HIS A 78 14.98 7.61 -18.11
CA HIS A 78 15.09 6.25 -18.65
C HIS A 78 16.20 5.43 -17.98
N LYS A 79 17.37 6.02 -17.77
CA LYS A 79 18.47 5.34 -17.05
C LYS A 79 18.06 4.98 -15.62
N PHE A 80 17.37 5.88 -14.92
CA PHE A 80 16.88 5.63 -13.56
C PHE A 80 15.84 4.51 -13.55
N ILE A 81 14.83 4.55 -14.42
CA ILE A 81 13.80 3.51 -14.55
C ILE A 81 14.45 2.15 -14.84
N ASN A 82 15.37 2.10 -15.81
CA ASN A 82 16.10 0.88 -16.15
C ASN A 82 16.94 0.35 -14.98
N TYR A 83 17.52 1.23 -14.17
CA TYR A 83 18.23 0.83 -12.96
C TYR A 83 17.30 0.19 -11.93
N ILE A 84 16.15 0.83 -11.65
CA ILE A 84 15.15 0.33 -10.71
C ILE A 84 14.56 -1.03 -11.14
N LEU A 85 14.42 -1.25 -12.46
CA LEU A 85 13.89 -2.50 -13.00
C LEU A 85 14.89 -3.67 -13.00
N ARG A 86 16.16 -3.45 -12.62
CA ARG A 86 17.09 -4.56 -12.39
C ARG A 86 16.55 -5.47 -11.31
N PRO A 87 16.52 -6.80 -11.51
CA PRO A 87 15.88 -7.73 -10.58
C PRO A 87 16.33 -7.58 -9.14
N GLU A 88 17.64 -7.47 -8.91
CA GLU A 88 18.24 -7.35 -7.58
C GLU A 88 17.86 -6.03 -6.90
N VAL A 89 17.84 -4.94 -7.68
CA VAL A 89 17.47 -3.61 -7.19
C VAL A 89 15.99 -3.58 -6.83
N HIS A 90 15.13 -4.09 -7.71
CA HIS A 90 13.70 -4.12 -7.48
C HIS A 90 13.32 -5.00 -6.28
N ALA A 91 13.96 -6.16 -6.13
CA ALA A 91 13.79 -7.00 -4.95
C ALA A 91 14.24 -6.31 -3.67
N SER A 92 15.33 -5.52 -3.71
CA SER A 92 15.79 -4.79 -2.53
C SER A 92 14.77 -3.75 -2.05
N LEU A 93 14.04 -3.12 -2.97
CA LEU A 93 12.93 -2.22 -2.63
C LEU A 93 11.80 -3.01 -1.95
N THR A 94 11.33 -4.10 -2.55
CA THR A 94 10.30 -4.95 -1.96
C THR A 94 10.68 -5.43 -0.55
N ASN A 95 11.91 -5.88 -0.36
CA ASN A 95 12.41 -6.33 0.94
C ASN A 95 12.44 -5.23 2.01
N LYS A 96 12.48 -3.96 1.59
CA LYS A 96 12.57 -2.81 2.49
C LYS A 96 11.21 -2.16 2.77
N VAL A 97 10.35 -2.08 1.75
CA VAL A 97 9.06 -1.38 1.86
C VAL A 97 7.86 -2.31 1.92
N PHE A 98 8.06 -3.63 1.81
CA PHE A 98 7.03 -4.66 1.92
C PHE A 98 5.86 -4.52 0.93
N TYR A 99 6.10 -3.91 -0.23
CA TYR A 99 5.18 -3.93 -1.35
C TYR A 99 5.63 -4.93 -2.39
N ALA A 100 4.69 -5.67 -2.95
CA ALA A 100 4.98 -6.55 -4.09
C ALA A 100 5.45 -5.73 -5.30
N ASN A 101 6.20 -6.35 -6.19
CA ASN A 101 6.59 -5.76 -7.45
C ASN A 101 6.16 -6.65 -8.63
N PRO A 102 5.90 -6.09 -9.82
CA PRO A 102 5.47 -6.84 -11.00
C PRO A 102 6.63 -7.52 -11.73
N ASN A 103 7.88 -7.33 -11.31
CA ASN A 103 9.05 -7.91 -11.96
C ASN A 103 9.25 -9.37 -11.54
N ALA A 104 8.76 -10.31 -12.34
CA ALA A 104 8.87 -11.75 -12.04
C ALA A 104 10.32 -12.20 -11.82
N ALA A 105 11.30 -11.61 -12.53
CA ALA A 105 12.71 -11.94 -12.36
C ALA A 105 13.29 -11.50 -11.00
N ALA A 106 12.65 -10.54 -10.32
CA ALA A 106 13.06 -10.07 -8.99
C ALA A 106 12.70 -11.07 -7.89
N LEU A 107 11.70 -11.92 -8.09
CA LEU A 107 11.16 -12.79 -7.04
C LEU A 107 12.22 -13.69 -6.39
N LYS A 108 13.18 -14.20 -7.17
CA LYS A 108 14.29 -15.03 -6.66
C LYS A 108 15.25 -14.29 -5.71
N PHE A 109 15.23 -12.96 -5.67
CA PHE A 109 16.05 -12.13 -4.80
C PHE A 109 15.23 -11.54 -3.62
N VAL A 110 13.91 -11.75 -3.60
CA VAL A 110 13.07 -11.38 -2.47
C VAL A 110 13.33 -12.34 -1.32
N LYS A 111 13.42 -11.80 -0.10
CA LYS A 111 13.58 -12.62 1.10
C LYS A 111 12.40 -13.57 1.25
N LYS A 112 12.66 -14.77 1.75
CA LYS A 112 11.67 -15.84 1.85
C LYS A 112 10.45 -15.43 2.67
N ASP A 113 10.67 -14.82 3.82
CA ASP A 113 9.62 -14.33 4.72
C ASP A 113 8.74 -13.24 4.09
N VAL A 114 9.31 -12.43 3.18
CA VAL A 114 8.58 -11.42 2.41
C VAL A 114 7.82 -12.05 1.24
N ALA A 115 8.47 -12.97 0.52
CA ALA A 115 7.88 -13.64 -0.65
C ALA A 115 6.69 -14.56 -0.27
N GLU A 116 6.75 -15.18 0.91
CA GLU A 116 5.71 -16.07 1.45
C GLU A 116 4.58 -15.32 2.18
N ASN A 117 4.72 -14.01 2.37
CA ASN A 117 3.70 -13.21 3.03
C ASN A 117 2.55 -12.88 2.06
N THR A 118 1.40 -13.50 2.29
CA THR A 118 0.21 -13.35 1.43
C THR A 118 -0.44 -11.97 1.47
N THR A 119 -0.08 -11.12 2.42
CA THR A 119 -0.51 -9.71 2.43
C THR A 119 0.38 -8.82 1.56
N ILE A 120 1.53 -9.32 1.14
CA ILE A 120 2.46 -8.67 0.20
C ILE A 120 2.28 -9.29 -1.19
N PHE A 121 2.48 -10.60 -1.31
CA PHE A 121 2.26 -11.34 -2.55
C PHE A 121 0.95 -12.13 -2.45
N LEU A 122 -0.12 -11.53 -2.98
CA LEU A 122 -1.47 -12.07 -2.91
C LEU A 122 -1.57 -13.47 -3.50
N SER A 123 -2.30 -14.35 -2.82
CA SER A 123 -2.71 -15.62 -3.39
C SER A 123 -3.66 -15.42 -4.59
N ASP A 124 -3.80 -16.43 -5.44
CA ASP A 124 -4.74 -16.35 -6.56
C ASP A 124 -6.21 -16.26 -6.11
N ALA A 125 -6.52 -16.76 -4.91
CA ALA A 125 -7.83 -16.59 -4.30
C ALA A 125 -8.06 -15.12 -3.88
N ASP A 126 -7.07 -14.50 -3.22
CA ASP A 126 -7.16 -13.10 -2.79
C ASP A 126 -7.23 -12.16 -3.98
N LYS A 127 -6.44 -12.41 -5.05
CA LYS A 127 -6.47 -11.61 -6.28
C LYS A 127 -7.87 -11.52 -6.90
N LYS A 128 -8.67 -12.61 -6.80
CA LYS A 128 -10.06 -12.62 -7.32
C LYS A 128 -11.00 -11.71 -6.53
N LEU A 129 -10.65 -11.37 -5.30
CA LEU A 129 -11.40 -10.46 -4.44
C LEU A 129 -10.95 -9.01 -4.59
N MET A 130 -9.87 -8.75 -5.33
CA MET A 130 -9.35 -7.41 -5.52
C MET A 130 -10.01 -6.71 -6.72
N HIS A 131 -10.22 -5.41 -6.57
CA HIS A 131 -10.80 -4.56 -7.59
C HIS A 131 -9.86 -3.40 -7.92
N ALA A 132 -9.57 -3.22 -9.21
CA ALA A 132 -8.88 -2.01 -9.65
C ALA A 132 -9.83 -0.81 -9.52
N PRO A 133 -9.36 0.38 -9.10
CA PRO A 133 -10.19 1.56 -9.07
C PRO A 133 -10.63 1.95 -10.48
N ASP A 134 -11.94 2.02 -10.71
CA ASP A 134 -12.49 2.45 -11.98
C ASP A 134 -12.50 3.97 -12.12
N SER A 135 -12.42 4.45 -13.36
CA SER A 135 -12.66 5.85 -13.66
C SER A 135 -14.15 6.17 -13.56
N LEU A 136 -14.55 6.80 -12.46
CA LEU A 136 -15.94 7.14 -12.24
C LEU A 136 -16.38 8.35 -13.09
N PRO A 137 -17.60 8.35 -13.66
CA PRO A 137 -18.20 9.52 -14.30
C PRO A 137 -18.31 10.71 -13.33
N GLN A 138 -18.21 11.93 -13.86
CA GLN A 138 -18.24 13.15 -13.03
C GLN A 138 -19.44 13.27 -12.07
N PRO A 139 -20.68 12.90 -12.45
CA PRO A 139 -21.80 12.93 -11.51
C PRO A 139 -21.57 12.04 -10.29
N ILE A 140 -21.01 10.84 -10.51
CA ILE A 140 -20.70 9.89 -9.42
C ILE A 140 -19.58 10.41 -8.53
N LYS A 141 -18.51 10.98 -9.11
CA LYS A 141 -17.43 11.63 -8.34
C LYS A 141 -17.96 12.74 -7.42
N ARG A 142 -18.91 13.55 -7.89
CA ARG A 142 -19.54 14.59 -7.08
C ARG A 142 -20.31 14.03 -5.88
N VAL A 143 -21.05 12.93 -6.09
CA VAL A 143 -21.76 12.24 -5.00
C VAL A 143 -20.76 11.67 -3.99
N GLN A 144 -19.75 10.98 -4.47
CA GLN A 144 -18.68 10.41 -3.63
C GLN A 144 -18.01 11.50 -2.78
N THR A 145 -17.60 12.62 -3.39
CA THR A 145 -16.98 13.74 -2.68
C THR A 145 -17.90 14.32 -1.61
N ARG A 146 -19.19 14.52 -1.94
CA ARG A 146 -20.19 15.03 -0.98
C ARG A 146 -20.36 14.09 0.20
N VAL A 147 -20.56 12.79 -0.06
CA VAL A 147 -20.73 11.78 0.98
C VAL A 147 -19.49 11.70 1.87
N PHE A 148 -18.31 11.69 1.29
CA PHE A 148 -17.07 11.63 2.06
C PHE A 148 -16.84 12.91 2.88
N THR A 149 -17.18 14.08 2.35
CA THR A 149 -17.10 15.34 3.09
C THR A 149 -18.06 15.35 4.28
N SER A 150 -19.32 14.89 4.08
CA SER A 150 -20.30 14.76 5.17
C SER A 150 -19.82 13.76 6.22
N PHE A 151 -19.29 12.62 5.80
CA PHE A 151 -18.72 11.63 6.71
C PHE A 151 -17.56 12.20 7.55
N LYS A 152 -16.63 12.94 6.93
CA LYS A 152 -15.55 13.62 7.68
C LYS A 152 -16.07 14.63 8.69
N ALA A 153 -17.12 15.36 8.34
CA ALA A 153 -17.74 16.36 9.20
C ALA A 153 -18.64 15.77 10.31
N GLY A 154 -18.80 14.45 10.35
CA GLY A 154 -19.65 13.80 11.36
C GLY A 154 -21.15 13.90 11.07
N ARG A 155 -21.53 14.20 9.83
CA ARG A 155 -22.92 14.35 9.38
C ARG A 155 -23.40 13.17 8.56
#